data_2557b4504d2ffc8fcab337201fc8c3d2
#
_entry.id   2557b4504d2ffc8fcab337201fc8c3d2
#
_cell.length_a   1.000
_cell.length_b   1.000
_cell.length_c   1.000
_cell.angle_alpha   90.00
_cell.angle_beta   90.00
_cell.angle_gamma   90.00
#
_symmetry.space_group_name_H-M   'P 1'
#
loop_
_entity.id
_entity.type
_entity.pdbx_description
1 polymer ?
#
loop_
_entity_poly.entity_id
_entity_poly.type
_entity_poly.pdbx_seq_one_letter_code
_entity_poly.pdbx_strand_id
1 'polypeptide(L)'
;GIYLGIIFNSGCGVIDSYIDKISRRYQFEYGRVRMWGSLGWAAAAWIVGKYIDSNPNLAFWLASLAIVIAAICFMLTKIELTDADVARSESLKVSHALELAKNGQFWMLLLFTLFVTQIYDTYDQQFAQYFSLQFPTPEEGNRWYGILASIQVCGETLFLCLMPWFVNRTGAKW
;
A
#
# COMPACT_ATOMS: atom_id res chain seq x y z
N GLY A 1 -1.27 14.29 12.89
CA GLY A 1 -1.88 12.96 12.67
C GLY A 1 -2.86 12.95 11.50
N ILE A 2 -4.06 13.55 11.64
CA ILE A 2 -5.17 13.46 10.65
C ILE A 2 -4.75 13.95 9.26
N TYR A 3 -4.10 15.10 9.17
CA TYR A 3 -3.64 15.69 7.91
C TYR A 3 -2.67 14.75 7.14
N LEU A 4 -1.68 14.21 7.83
CA LEU A 4 -0.72 13.26 7.23
C LEU A 4 -1.40 11.95 6.82
N GLY A 5 -2.34 11.45 7.63
CA GLY A 5 -3.11 10.25 7.32
C GLY A 5 -3.94 10.41 6.04
N ILE A 6 -4.62 11.54 5.87
CA ILE A 6 -5.41 11.83 4.67
C ILE A 6 -4.50 11.89 3.43
N ILE A 7 -3.38 12.62 3.50
CA ILE A 7 -2.45 12.75 2.36
C ILE A 7 -1.86 11.39 1.99
N PHE A 8 -1.41 10.60 2.98
CA PHE A 8 -0.77 9.33 2.74
C PHE A 8 -1.75 8.31 2.12
N ASN A 9 -2.93 8.13 2.73
CA ASN A 9 -3.92 7.18 2.21
C ASN A 9 -4.46 7.59 0.83
N SER A 10 -4.70 8.89 0.61
CA SER A 10 -5.11 9.38 -0.71
C SER A 10 -4.01 9.17 -1.75
N GLY A 11 -2.75 9.42 -1.39
CA GLY A 11 -1.59 9.19 -2.25
C GLY A 11 -1.45 7.73 -2.66
N CYS A 12 -1.55 6.80 -1.70
CA CYS A 12 -1.51 5.36 -1.97
C CYS A 12 -2.65 4.94 -2.92
N GLY A 13 -3.88 5.40 -2.67
CA GLY A 13 -5.03 5.09 -3.53
C GLY A 13 -4.88 5.60 -4.97
N VAL A 14 -4.33 6.80 -5.14
CA VAL A 14 -4.05 7.35 -6.48
C VAL A 14 -2.97 6.53 -7.20
N ILE A 15 -1.90 6.17 -6.51
CA ILE A 15 -0.81 5.34 -7.07
C ILE A 15 -1.33 3.97 -7.47
N ASP A 16 -2.10 3.30 -6.61
CA ASP A 16 -2.68 1.99 -6.90
C ASP A 16 -3.63 2.04 -8.11
N SER A 17 -4.50 3.06 -8.19
CA SER A 17 -5.39 3.27 -9.33
C SER A 17 -4.62 3.53 -10.64
N TYR A 18 -3.53 4.27 -10.54
CA TYR A 18 -2.64 4.57 -11.67
C TYR A 18 -1.95 3.30 -12.17
N ILE A 19 -1.39 2.48 -11.27
CA ILE A 19 -0.74 1.21 -11.62
C ILE A 19 -1.75 0.24 -12.25
N ASP A 20 -2.97 0.12 -11.70
CA ASP A 20 -4.02 -0.72 -12.29
C ASP A 20 -4.36 -0.29 -13.72
N LYS A 21 -4.49 1.00 -13.96
CA LYS A 21 -4.77 1.56 -15.29
C LYS A 21 -3.66 1.23 -16.29
N ILE A 22 -2.41 1.37 -15.89
CA ILE A 22 -1.24 1.04 -16.72
C ILE A 22 -1.15 -0.45 -16.96
N SER A 23 -1.39 -1.28 -15.94
CA SER A 23 -1.33 -2.73 -16.06
C SER A 23 -2.30 -3.26 -17.12
N ARG A 24 -3.51 -2.72 -17.16
CA ARG A 24 -4.52 -3.04 -18.19
C ARG A 24 -4.12 -2.58 -19.59
N ARG A 25 -3.49 -1.40 -19.69
CA ARG A 25 -3.05 -0.85 -20.97
C ARG A 25 -1.90 -1.62 -21.60
N TYR A 26 -0.90 -1.96 -20.77
CA TYR A 26 0.32 -2.64 -21.22
C TYR A 26 0.29 -4.16 -21.02
N GLN A 27 -0.86 -4.72 -20.62
CA GLN A 27 -1.08 -6.16 -20.47
C GLN A 27 -0.07 -6.84 -19.52
N PHE A 28 0.36 -6.14 -18.46
CA PHE A 28 1.15 -6.76 -17.41
C PHE A 28 0.32 -7.00 -16.13
N GLU A 29 0.74 -7.96 -15.34
CA GLU A 29 0.04 -8.31 -14.11
C GLU A 29 0.27 -7.23 -13.02
N TYR A 30 -0.81 -6.62 -12.53
CA TYR A 30 -0.80 -5.67 -11.43
C TYR A 30 -0.03 -6.19 -10.20
N GLY A 31 -0.21 -7.48 -9.87
CA GLY A 31 0.45 -8.13 -8.74
C GLY A 31 1.96 -8.06 -8.78
N ARG A 32 2.57 -8.13 -9.96
CA ARG A 32 4.03 -8.03 -10.12
C ARG A 32 4.57 -6.65 -9.75
N VAL A 33 3.84 -5.59 -10.08
CA VAL A 33 4.26 -4.23 -9.71
C VAL A 33 4.05 -4.00 -8.23
N ARG A 34 2.91 -4.45 -7.69
CA ARG A 34 2.60 -4.36 -6.27
C ARG A 34 3.63 -5.07 -5.39
N MET A 35 4.14 -6.22 -5.86
CA MET A 35 5.21 -6.97 -5.19
C MET A 35 6.44 -6.11 -4.90
N TRP A 36 6.87 -5.26 -5.83
CA TRP A 36 8.02 -4.36 -5.62
C TRP A 36 7.75 -3.34 -4.50
N GLY A 37 6.50 -2.89 -4.35
CA GLY A 37 6.09 -2.05 -3.24
C GLY A 37 6.25 -2.77 -1.88
N SER A 38 5.81 -4.02 -1.80
CA SER A 38 5.96 -4.85 -0.59
C SER A 38 7.43 -5.09 -0.25
N LEU A 39 8.28 -5.40 -1.23
CA LEU A 39 9.72 -5.54 -1.03
C LEU A 39 10.38 -4.24 -0.55
N GLY A 40 9.97 -3.11 -1.12
CA GLY A 40 10.44 -1.78 -0.68
C GLY A 40 10.07 -1.51 0.78
N TRP A 41 8.84 -1.86 1.17
CA TRP A 41 8.37 -1.74 2.55
C TRP A 41 9.17 -2.64 3.51
N ALA A 42 9.42 -3.92 3.13
CA ALA A 42 10.23 -4.84 3.92
C ALA A 42 11.66 -4.33 4.13
N ALA A 43 12.29 -3.82 3.08
CA ALA A 43 13.63 -3.22 3.17
C ALA A 43 13.64 -1.99 4.08
N ALA A 44 12.65 -1.12 3.96
CA ALA A 44 12.51 0.06 4.81
C ALA A 44 12.29 -0.32 6.28
N ALA A 45 11.40 -1.28 6.56
CA ALA A 45 11.12 -1.78 7.90
C ALA A 45 12.39 -2.38 8.55
N TRP A 46 13.16 -3.15 7.78
CA TRP A 46 14.42 -3.72 8.27
C TRP A 46 15.48 -2.66 8.60
N ILE A 47 15.66 -1.65 7.73
CA ILE A 47 16.62 -0.57 7.93
C ILE A 47 16.18 0.28 9.13
N VAL A 48 14.93 0.72 9.16
CA VAL A 48 14.40 1.57 10.23
C VAL A 48 14.43 0.83 11.57
N GLY A 49 13.97 -0.44 11.61
CA GLY A 49 13.98 -1.24 12.83
C GLY A 49 15.36 -1.45 13.43
N LYS A 50 16.43 -1.38 12.60
CA LYS A 50 17.82 -1.50 13.07
C LYS A 50 18.40 -0.19 13.64
N TYR A 51 17.98 0.96 13.12
CA TYR A 51 18.63 2.24 13.40
C TYR A 51 17.76 3.26 14.11
N ILE A 52 16.46 2.97 14.30
CA ILE A 52 15.51 3.94 14.87
C ILE A 52 15.88 4.39 16.28
N ASP A 53 16.41 3.47 17.09
CA ASP A 53 16.78 3.75 18.47
C ASP A 53 18.02 4.65 18.55
N SER A 54 18.94 4.53 17.58
CA SER A 54 20.14 5.36 17.51
C SER A 54 19.86 6.76 16.94
N ASN A 55 18.92 6.86 16.00
CA ASN A 55 18.56 8.13 15.37
C ASN A 55 17.10 8.12 14.90
N PRO A 56 16.14 8.53 15.74
CA PRO A 56 14.71 8.55 15.39
C PRO A 56 14.39 9.40 14.15
N ASN A 57 15.22 10.41 13.84
CA ASN A 57 15.02 11.26 12.67
C ASN A 57 15.37 10.56 11.36
N LEU A 58 16.06 9.43 11.39
CA LEU A 58 16.45 8.68 10.20
C LEU A 58 15.23 8.23 9.39
N ALA A 59 14.16 7.80 10.06
CA ALA A 59 12.92 7.40 9.41
C ALA A 59 12.32 8.55 8.57
N PHE A 60 12.31 9.77 9.11
CA PHE A 60 11.80 10.94 8.39
C PHE A 60 12.68 11.33 7.20
N TRP A 61 14.00 11.25 7.34
CA TRP A 61 14.92 11.53 6.24
C TRP A 61 14.80 10.49 5.12
N LEU A 62 14.70 9.20 5.45
CA LEU A 62 14.48 8.13 4.48
C LEU A 62 13.13 8.28 3.77
N ALA A 63 12.07 8.58 4.51
CA ALA A 63 10.76 8.82 3.93
C ALA A 63 10.77 10.04 2.97
N SER A 64 11.40 11.14 3.37
CA SER A 64 11.53 12.33 2.52
C SER A 64 12.31 12.03 1.24
N LEU A 65 13.42 11.31 1.35
CA LEU A 65 14.23 10.89 0.19
C LEU A 65 13.41 9.99 -0.76
N ALA A 66 12.68 9.03 -0.21
CA ALA A 66 11.83 8.12 -1.00
C ALA A 66 10.74 8.89 -1.75
N ILE A 67 10.08 9.87 -1.11
CA ILE A 67 9.07 10.71 -1.73
C ILE A 67 9.67 11.54 -2.88
N VAL A 68 10.86 12.12 -2.69
CA VAL A 68 11.54 12.89 -3.74
C VAL A 68 11.88 12.00 -4.94
N ILE A 69 12.42 10.79 -4.68
CA ILE A 69 12.72 9.82 -5.75
C ILE A 69 11.44 9.44 -6.49
N ALA A 70 10.36 9.13 -5.76
CA ALA A 70 9.07 8.80 -6.35
C ALA A 70 8.53 9.94 -7.21
N ALA A 71 8.60 11.19 -6.73
CA ALA A 71 8.17 12.37 -7.49
C ALA A 71 8.96 12.53 -8.79
N ILE A 72 10.28 12.36 -8.74
CA ILE A 72 11.15 12.41 -9.93
C ILE A 72 10.76 11.28 -10.90
N CYS A 73 10.56 10.06 -10.42
CA CYS A 73 10.12 8.94 -11.27
C CYS A 73 8.78 9.24 -11.93
N PHE A 74 7.81 9.80 -11.20
CA PHE A 74 6.52 10.20 -11.76
C PHE A 74 6.66 11.30 -12.82
N MET A 75 7.52 12.30 -12.61
CA MET A 75 7.78 13.35 -13.59
C MET A 75 8.44 12.83 -14.87
N LEU A 76 9.27 11.81 -14.75
CA LEU A 76 9.94 11.17 -15.88
C LEU A 76 9.00 10.22 -16.66
N THR A 77 7.96 9.70 -16.01
CA THR A 77 7.00 8.78 -16.63
C THR A 77 5.98 9.60 -17.43
N LYS A 78 6.27 9.85 -18.71
CA LYS A 78 5.32 10.46 -19.64
C LYS A 78 4.30 9.41 -20.08
N ILE A 79 3.11 9.47 -19.52
CA ILE A 79 1.98 8.68 -20.00
C ILE A 79 1.10 9.60 -20.83
N GLU A 80 1.00 9.30 -22.10
CA GLU A 80 0.02 9.95 -22.97
C GLU A 80 -1.38 9.52 -22.54
N LEU A 81 -2.17 10.49 -22.11
CA LEU A 81 -3.59 10.27 -21.83
C LEU A 81 -4.28 9.98 -23.16
N THR A 82 -4.98 8.86 -23.24
CA THR A 82 -5.81 8.55 -24.39
C THR A 82 -7.07 9.42 -24.34
N ASP A 83 -7.59 9.82 -25.51
CA ASP A 83 -8.84 10.61 -25.60
C ASP A 83 -10.00 9.97 -24.83
N ALA A 84 -10.04 8.64 -24.76
CA ALA A 84 -11.00 7.88 -23.94
C ALA A 84 -10.77 8.11 -22.42
N ASP A 85 -9.53 8.32 -21.98
CA ASP A 85 -9.22 8.59 -20.57
C ASP A 85 -9.62 10.03 -20.19
N VAL A 86 -9.44 10.96 -21.10
CA VAL A 86 -9.88 12.37 -20.93
C VAL A 86 -11.41 12.43 -20.90
N ALA A 87 -12.09 11.79 -21.84
CA ALA A 87 -13.55 11.74 -21.88
C ALA A 87 -14.15 11.08 -20.63
N ARG A 88 -13.51 10.05 -20.09
CA ARG A 88 -13.94 9.37 -18.87
C ARG A 88 -13.71 10.25 -17.62
N SER A 89 -12.65 11.02 -17.60
CA SER A 89 -12.38 12.00 -16.54
C SER A 89 -13.41 13.14 -16.53
N GLU A 90 -13.79 13.63 -17.72
CA GLU A 90 -14.81 14.67 -17.88
C GLU A 90 -16.23 14.15 -17.54
N SER A 91 -16.48 12.85 -17.70
CA SER A 91 -17.76 12.23 -17.38
C SER A 91 -17.97 11.96 -15.88
N LEU A 92 -16.93 12.09 -15.05
CA LEU A 92 -17.02 11.93 -13.60
C LEU A 92 -17.69 13.18 -12.97
N LYS A 93 -19.02 13.26 -13.15
CA LYS A 93 -19.83 14.30 -12.48
C LYS A 93 -20.08 13.89 -11.03
N VAL A 94 -20.17 14.90 -10.16
CA VAL A 94 -20.57 14.73 -8.76
C VAL A 94 -21.91 13.99 -8.62
N SER A 95 -22.78 14.07 -9.63
CA SER A 95 -24.02 13.31 -9.71
C SER A 95 -23.83 11.79 -9.66
N HIS A 96 -22.78 11.24 -10.28
CA HIS A 96 -22.49 9.79 -10.24
C HIS A 96 -22.01 9.34 -8.85
N ALA A 97 -21.25 10.20 -8.15
CA ALA A 97 -20.88 9.94 -6.76
C ALA A 97 -22.10 9.94 -5.83
N LEU A 98 -23.08 10.81 -6.08
CA LEU A 98 -24.34 10.83 -5.33
C LEU A 98 -25.24 9.63 -5.63
N GLU A 99 -25.24 9.14 -6.86
CA GLU A 99 -25.94 7.89 -7.23
C GLU A 99 -25.31 6.69 -6.54
N LEU A 100 -23.98 6.63 -6.51
CA LEU A 100 -23.26 5.59 -5.80
C LEU A 100 -23.57 5.61 -4.29
N ALA A 101 -23.66 6.81 -3.70
CA ALA A 101 -24.03 7.00 -2.30
C ALA A 101 -25.47 6.57 -1.97
N LYS A 102 -26.36 6.46 -2.96
CA LYS A 102 -27.72 5.92 -2.78
C LYS A 102 -27.79 4.40 -2.80
N ASN A 103 -26.72 3.74 -3.25
CA ASN A 103 -26.70 2.28 -3.37
C ASN A 103 -26.36 1.63 -2.00
N GLY A 104 -27.28 0.86 -1.44
CA GLY A 104 -27.09 0.17 -0.17
C GLY A 104 -25.94 -0.85 -0.19
N GLN A 105 -25.71 -1.51 -1.33
CA GLN A 105 -24.58 -2.45 -1.49
C GLN A 105 -23.23 -1.72 -1.40
N PHE A 106 -23.16 -0.49 -1.92
CA PHE A 106 -21.96 0.36 -1.78
C PHE A 106 -21.65 0.65 -0.31
N TRP A 107 -22.66 1.01 0.49
CA TRP A 107 -22.47 1.27 1.91
C TRP A 107 -22.06 0.02 2.68
N MET A 108 -22.62 -1.13 2.35
CA MET A 108 -22.25 -2.40 2.96
C MET A 108 -20.78 -2.76 2.67
N LEU A 109 -20.35 -2.60 1.43
CA LEU A 109 -18.97 -2.81 1.01
C LEU A 109 -18.02 -1.82 1.71
N LEU A 110 -18.42 -0.54 1.77
CA LEU A 110 -17.65 0.52 2.41
C LEU A 110 -17.48 0.25 3.91
N LEU A 111 -18.55 -0.10 4.60
CA LEU A 111 -18.49 -0.46 6.02
C LEU A 111 -17.62 -1.68 6.27
N PHE A 112 -17.79 -2.73 5.46
CA PHE A 112 -16.95 -3.92 5.56
C PHE A 112 -15.47 -3.59 5.38
N THR A 113 -15.12 -2.86 4.33
CA THR A 113 -13.73 -2.44 4.07
C THR A 113 -13.20 -1.58 5.21
N LEU A 114 -14.00 -0.62 5.70
CA LEU A 114 -13.61 0.26 6.79
C LEU A 114 -13.31 -0.54 8.07
N PHE A 115 -14.18 -1.46 8.46
CA PHE A 115 -13.95 -2.26 9.66
C PHE A 115 -12.72 -3.18 9.51
N VAL A 116 -12.58 -3.87 8.39
CA VAL A 116 -11.44 -4.77 8.15
C VAL A 116 -10.12 -3.99 8.12
N THR A 117 -10.08 -2.88 7.40
CA THR A 117 -8.87 -2.06 7.30
C THR A 117 -8.51 -1.42 8.64
N GLN A 118 -9.48 -0.90 9.39
CA GLN A 118 -9.22 -0.30 10.70
C GLN A 118 -8.73 -1.31 11.74
N ILE A 119 -9.27 -2.52 11.73
CA ILE A 119 -8.78 -3.58 12.62
C ILE A 119 -7.34 -3.94 12.27
N TYR A 120 -7.05 -4.10 10.97
CA TYR A 120 -5.70 -4.42 10.50
C TYR A 120 -4.70 -3.31 10.84
N ASP A 121 -5.01 -2.06 10.53
CA ASP A 121 -4.12 -0.93 10.79
C ASP A 121 -3.88 -0.72 12.29
N THR A 122 -4.93 -0.87 13.12
CA THR A 122 -4.82 -0.76 14.57
C THR A 122 -3.95 -1.88 15.13
N TYR A 123 -4.15 -3.11 14.65
CA TYR A 123 -3.34 -4.25 15.04
C TYR A 123 -1.87 -4.01 14.69
N ASP A 124 -1.57 -3.62 13.45
CA ASP A 124 -0.20 -3.44 12.99
C ASP A 124 0.55 -2.36 13.80
N GLN A 125 -0.12 -1.23 14.08
CA GLN A 125 0.45 -0.15 14.88
C GLN A 125 0.66 -0.51 16.36
N GLN A 126 -0.32 -1.16 16.97
CA GLN A 126 -0.27 -1.50 18.41
C GLN A 126 0.60 -2.73 18.68
N PHE A 127 0.66 -3.66 17.73
CA PHE A 127 1.42 -4.88 17.88
C PHE A 127 2.92 -4.60 17.98
N ALA A 128 3.45 -3.65 17.23
CA ALA A 128 4.85 -3.25 17.33
C ALA A 128 5.22 -2.81 18.75
N GLN A 129 4.39 -1.96 19.35
CA GLN A 129 4.60 -1.47 20.71
C GLN A 129 4.41 -2.58 21.75
N TYR A 130 3.36 -3.38 21.63
CA TYR A 130 3.13 -4.52 22.53
C TYR A 130 4.27 -5.53 22.47
N PHE A 131 4.76 -5.82 21.27
CA PHE A 131 5.84 -6.78 21.06
C PHE A 131 7.16 -6.28 21.68
N SER A 132 7.48 -4.99 21.54
CA SER A 132 8.69 -4.41 22.12
C SER A 132 8.71 -4.49 23.65
N LEU A 133 7.54 -4.43 24.31
CA LEU A 133 7.41 -4.57 25.77
C LEU A 133 7.70 -5.99 26.30
N GLN A 134 7.74 -7.00 25.45
CA GLN A 134 8.05 -8.38 25.84
C GLN A 134 9.56 -8.64 25.98
N PHE A 135 10.39 -7.69 25.57
CA PHE A 135 11.86 -7.81 25.62
C PHE A 135 12.44 -7.00 26.79
N PRO A 136 13.61 -7.40 27.30
CA PRO A 136 14.29 -6.67 28.38
C PRO A 136 14.64 -5.23 28.01
N THR A 137 14.89 -4.97 26.72
CA THR A 137 15.17 -3.64 26.20
C THR A 137 14.27 -3.35 24.99
N PRO A 138 13.72 -2.13 24.89
CA PRO A 138 12.92 -1.73 23.74
C PRO A 138 13.66 -1.86 22.38
N GLU A 139 14.98 -1.64 22.41
CA GLU A 139 15.87 -1.74 21.24
C GLU A 139 15.88 -3.16 20.67
N GLU A 140 15.97 -4.16 21.53
CA GLU A 140 15.94 -5.56 21.14
C GLU A 140 14.57 -5.93 20.56
N GLY A 141 13.48 -5.46 21.19
CA GLY A 141 12.13 -5.65 20.71
C GLY A 141 11.90 -5.03 19.34
N ASN A 142 12.32 -3.80 19.12
CA ASN A 142 12.22 -3.11 17.83
C ASN A 142 13.00 -3.83 16.72
N ARG A 143 14.19 -4.33 17.05
CA ARG A 143 15.01 -5.10 16.12
C ARG A 143 14.32 -6.40 15.69
N TRP A 144 13.79 -7.16 16.65
CA TRP A 144 13.07 -8.41 16.37
C TRP A 144 11.78 -8.16 15.60
N TYR A 145 11.04 -7.10 15.96
CA TYR A 145 9.84 -6.71 15.21
C TYR A 145 10.16 -6.40 13.75
N GLY A 146 11.21 -5.62 13.47
CA GLY A 146 11.64 -5.33 12.11
C GLY A 146 11.99 -6.58 11.29
N ILE A 147 12.61 -7.59 11.92
CA ILE A 147 12.91 -8.88 11.26
C ILE A 147 11.62 -9.65 10.96
N LEU A 148 10.71 -9.77 11.95
CA LEU A 148 9.44 -10.48 11.78
C LEU A 148 8.55 -9.83 10.72
N ALA A 149 8.45 -8.49 10.73
CA ALA A 149 7.73 -7.72 9.73
C ALA A 149 8.30 -7.96 8.31
N SER A 150 9.63 -8.01 8.19
CA SER A 150 10.28 -8.32 6.92
C SER A 150 9.97 -9.74 6.44
N ILE A 151 9.96 -10.73 7.33
CA ILE A 151 9.60 -12.13 7.02
C ILE A 151 8.14 -12.21 6.58
N GLN A 152 7.23 -11.52 7.28
CA GLN A 152 5.81 -11.46 6.92
C GLN A 152 5.62 -10.94 5.49
N VAL A 153 6.26 -9.84 5.14
CA VAL A 153 6.15 -9.24 3.81
C VAL A 153 6.82 -10.08 2.73
N CYS A 154 7.93 -10.76 3.04
CA CYS A 154 8.49 -11.77 2.13
C CYS A 154 7.50 -12.91 1.85
N GLY A 155 6.79 -13.38 2.87
CA GLY A 155 5.70 -14.35 2.72
C GLY A 155 4.58 -13.83 1.83
N GLU A 156 4.09 -12.62 2.08
CA GLU A 156 3.08 -11.95 1.23
C GLU A 156 3.55 -11.85 -0.23
N THR A 157 4.79 -11.44 -0.45
CA THR A 157 5.39 -11.35 -1.78
C THR A 157 5.41 -12.69 -2.50
N LEU A 158 5.76 -13.78 -1.80
CA LEU A 158 5.71 -15.14 -2.33
C LEU A 158 4.29 -15.53 -2.75
N PHE A 159 3.29 -15.24 -1.91
CA PHE A 159 1.89 -15.49 -2.24
C PHE A 159 1.44 -14.69 -3.46
N LEU A 160 1.80 -13.42 -3.57
CA LEU A 160 1.50 -12.59 -4.74
C LEU A 160 2.14 -13.13 -6.02
N CYS A 161 3.35 -13.68 -5.95
CA CYS A 161 4.00 -14.34 -7.07
C CYS A 161 3.32 -15.65 -7.49
N LEU A 162 2.82 -16.43 -6.52
CA LEU A 162 2.20 -17.74 -6.77
C LEU A 162 0.73 -17.62 -7.19
N MET A 163 0.05 -16.53 -6.82
CA MET A 163 -1.38 -16.32 -7.06
C MET A 163 -1.77 -16.47 -8.54
N PRO A 164 -1.08 -15.85 -9.52
CA PRO A 164 -1.43 -16.02 -10.93
C PRO A 164 -1.34 -17.47 -11.40
N TRP A 165 -0.31 -18.20 -10.94
CA TRP A 165 -0.18 -19.61 -11.24
C TRP A 165 -1.31 -20.44 -10.64
N PHE A 166 -1.68 -20.16 -9.40
CA PHE A 166 -2.77 -20.84 -8.70
C PHE A 166 -4.13 -20.57 -9.37
N VAL A 167 -4.44 -19.31 -9.67
CA VAL A 167 -5.69 -18.89 -10.35
C VAL A 167 -5.81 -19.52 -11.72
N ASN A 168 -4.73 -19.55 -12.50
CA ASN A 168 -4.72 -20.17 -13.82
C ASN A 168 -4.93 -21.70 -13.77
N ARG A 169 -4.49 -22.35 -12.70
CA ARG A 169 -4.61 -23.81 -12.54
C ARG A 169 -5.94 -24.24 -11.95
N THR A 170 -6.50 -23.48 -11.03
CA THR A 170 -7.79 -23.81 -10.38
C THR A 170 -8.99 -23.33 -11.17
N GLY A 171 -8.78 -22.43 -12.14
CA GLY A 171 -9.85 -21.83 -12.93
C GLY A 171 -10.77 -21.02 -12.02
N ALA A 172 -10.42 -19.79 -11.73
CA ALA A 172 -11.33 -18.87 -11.04
C ALA A 172 -12.52 -18.58 -11.98
N LYS A 173 -13.52 -19.41 -11.90
CA LYS A 173 -14.87 -19.10 -12.42
C LYS A 173 -15.57 -18.28 -11.34
N TRP A 174 -15.44 -16.97 -11.42
CA TRP A 174 -16.24 -16.01 -10.66
C TRP A 174 -16.98 -15.11 -11.62
#